data_7fc873f40bd33436c824be718fb07739
#
_entry.id   7fc873f40bd33436c824be718fb07739
#
_cell.length_a   1.000
_cell.length_b   1.000
_cell.length_c   1.000
_cell.angle_alpha   90.00
_cell.angle_beta   90.00
_cell.angle_gamma   90.00
#
_symmetry.space_group_name_H-M   'P 1'
#
loop_
_entity.id
_entity.type
_entity.pdbx_description
1 polymer ?
#
loop_
_entity_poly.entity_id
_entity_poly.type
_entity_poly.pdbx_seq_one_letter_code
_entity_poly.pdbx_strand_id
1 'polypeptide(L)'
;ACKKVDSARALIARGWGVSLVSRCLRVSRAQLHVILRRTDDWKDGRRSRHSDNTDVLLRIHHVIGELPTYGYRRVWALLRRQAELDGMPAINAKRVYRIMRQNALLLERKTAVPPSKRAHTGKVAVKESNQRWCSDGFEFRCDNGEKLRVTFALDCCDREALHWAVTTGGFDSETVQDVMLGAVERRFGNELPASPVEWLTDNGSCYRANETRQFARMLGLEPKNTAVRSPESNGIAESFVKTIKRDYISIMPKPDGLTAAKNLAEAFEHYNEWHPHSALGYRSPREYLRQQASNGLSDNRCLEI
;
A
#
# COMPACT_ATOMS: atom_id res chain seq x y z
N ALA A 1 2.94 -31.71 -22.54
CA ALA A 1 4.06 -31.19 -23.38
C ALA A 1 5.18 -32.21 -23.58
N CYS A 2 5.55 -33.04 -22.58
CA CYS A 2 6.59 -34.06 -22.70
C CYS A 2 6.30 -35.07 -23.84
N LYS A 3 5.12 -35.68 -23.89
CA LYS A 3 4.77 -36.73 -24.85
C LYS A 3 4.95 -36.31 -26.32
N LYS A 4 4.65 -35.06 -26.70
CA LYS A 4 4.85 -34.58 -28.08
C LYS A 4 6.32 -34.43 -28.44
N VAL A 5 7.15 -34.06 -27.46
CA VAL A 5 8.60 -33.91 -27.64
C VAL A 5 9.29 -35.25 -27.82
N ASP A 6 8.90 -36.24 -27.01
CA ASP A 6 9.44 -37.58 -27.08
C ASP A 6 9.04 -38.25 -28.41
N SER A 7 7.79 -38.06 -28.87
CA SER A 7 7.32 -38.48 -30.17
C SER A 7 8.10 -37.79 -31.31
N ALA A 8 8.39 -36.49 -31.18
CA ALA A 8 9.19 -35.78 -32.19
C ALA A 8 10.61 -36.31 -32.29
N ARG A 9 11.26 -36.58 -31.16
CA ARG A 9 12.61 -37.20 -31.13
C ARG A 9 12.63 -38.54 -31.81
N ALA A 10 11.66 -39.42 -31.50
CA ALA A 10 11.55 -40.75 -32.09
C ALA A 10 11.34 -40.71 -33.61
N LEU A 11 10.50 -39.80 -34.11
CA LEU A 11 10.24 -39.62 -35.55
C LEU A 11 11.47 -39.09 -36.27
N ILE A 12 12.15 -38.11 -35.73
CA ILE A 12 13.38 -37.55 -36.32
C ILE A 12 14.51 -38.58 -36.34
N ALA A 13 14.65 -39.38 -35.29
CA ALA A 13 15.62 -40.48 -35.21
C ALA A 13 15.36 -41.58 -36.30
N ARG A 14 14.10 -41.71 -36.73
CA ARG A 14 13.71 -42.60 -37.84
C ARG A 14 13.90 -41.98 -39.25
N GLY A 15 14.50 -40.79 -39.33
CA GLY A 15 14.81 -40.11 -40.59
C GLY A 15 13.74 -39.15 -41.10
N TRP A 16 12.70 -38.89 -40.33
CA TRP A 16 11.67 -37.90 -40.74
C TRP A 16 12.21 -36.48 -40.64
N GLY A 17 11.97 -35.67 -41.66
CA GLY A 17 12.43 -34.27 -41.67
C GLY A 17 11.81 -33.41 -40.60
N VAL A 18 12.63 -32.58 -39.92
CA VAL A 18 12.23 -31.68 -38.81
C VAL A 18 11.03 -30.80 -39.19
N SER A 19 10.96 -30.31 -40.44
CA SER A 19 9.86 -29.46 -40.92
C SER A 19 8.52 -30.20 -40.95
N LEU A 20 8.52 -31.48 -41.35
CA LEU A 20 7.32 -32.30 -41.37
C LEU A 20 6.85 -32.64 -39.97
N VAL A 21 7.77 -33.07 -39.10
CA VAL A 21 7.49 -33.38 -37.68
C VAL A 21 6.97 -32.17 -36.95
N SER A 22 7.57 -30.99 -37.18
CA SER A 22 7.11 -29.68 -36.62
C SER A 22 5.64 -29.42 -36.99
N ARG A 23 5.29 -29.60 -38.23
CA ARG A 23 3.94 -29.36 -38.76
C ARG A 23 2.91 -30.35 -38.18
N CYS A 24 3.25 -31.63 -38.19
CA CYS A 24 2.35 -32.71 -37.73
C CYS A 24 2.09 -32.61 -36.20
N LEU A 25 3.11 -32.36 -35.40
CA LEU A 25 3.00 -32.30 -33.95
C LEU A 25 2.67 -30.92 -33.41
N ARG A 26 2.62 -29.89 -34.27
CA ARG A 26 2.42 -28.47 -33.89
C ARG A 26 3.44 -28.04 -32.84
N VAL A 27 4.71 -28.29 -33.04
CA VAL A 27 5.84 -27.87 -32.25
C VAL A 27 6.76 -27.05 -33.13
N SER A 28 7.19 -25.87 -32.69
CA SER A 28 8.02 -25.00 -33.54
C SER A 28 9.36 -25.66 -33.90
N ARG A 29 9.87 -25.40 -35.09
CA ARG A 29 11.19 -25.92 -35.54
C ARG A 29 12.31 -25.48 -34.60
N ALA A 30 12.29 -24.23 -34.15
CA ALA A 30 13.26 -23.70 -33.19
C ALA A 30 13.27 -24.52 -31.89
N GLN A 31 12.09 -24.83 -31.38
CA GLN A 31 11.94 -25.65 -30.17
C GLN A 31 12.46 -27.08 -30.38
N LEU A 32 12.18 -27.68 -31.53
CA LEU A 32 12.71 -29.02 -31.88
C LEU A 32 14.23 -29.00 -31.96
N HIS A 33 14.85 -28.02 -32.61
CA HIS A 33 16.31 -27.90 -32.69
C HIS A 33 16.94 -27.72 -31.30
N VAL A 34 16.35 -26.91 -30.42
CA VAL A 34 16.82 -26.77 -29.02
C VAL A 34 16.75 -28.11 -28.29
N ILE A 35 15.68 -28.86 -28.46
CA ILE A 35 15.46 -30.16 -27.81
C ILE A 35 16.41 -31.23 -28.32
N LEU A 36 16.67 -31.27 -29.62
CA LEU A 36 17.59 -32.23 -30.25
C LEU A 36 19.05 -31.99 -29.84
N ARG A 37 19.43 -30.76 -29.51
CA ARG A 37 20.76 -30.40 -29.00
C ARG A 37 20.97 -30.71 -27.53
N ARG A 38 19.91 -31.10 -26.78
CA ARG A 38 20.05 -31.47 -25.38
C ARG A 38 20.71 -32.84 -25.24
N THR A 39 21.73 -32.89 -24.44
CA THR A 39 22.42 -34.14 -24.06
C THR A 39 21.55 -34.96 -23.09
N ASP A 40 21.85 -36.25 -22.95
CA ASP A 40 21.04 -37.17 -22.12
C ASP A 40 21.07 -36.77 -20.62
N ASP A 41 22.09 -36.08 -20.18
CA ASP A 41 22.27 -35.55 -18.84
C ASP A 41 21.58 -34.17 -18.64
N TRP A 42 20.97 -33.60 -19.71
CA TRP A 42 20.31 -32.32 -19.58
C TRP A 42 19.15 -32.35 -18.59
N LYS A 43 19.23 -31.53 -17.56
CA LYS A 43 18.17 -31.33 -16.56
C LYS A 43 17.54 -29.94 -16.71
N ASP A 44 16.21 -29.88 -16.70
CA ASP A 44 15.51 -28.60 -16.69
C ASP A 44 15.72 -27.88 -15.35
N GLY A 45 16.73 -27.02 -15.29
CA GLY A 45 17.07 -26.23 -14.11
C GLY A 45 15.95 -25.26 -13.65
N ARG A 46 14.91 -25.09 -14.45
CA ARG A 46 13.76 -24.25 -14.07
C ARG A 46 12.90 -24.90 -12.97
N ARG A 47 12.95 -26.23 -12.83
CA ARG A 47 12.18 -26.98 -11.83
C ARG A 47 12.98 -27.38 -10.60
N SER A 48 14.30 -27.31 -10.63
CA SER A 48 15.18 -27.86 -9.59
C SER A 48 15.76 -26.84 -8.61
N ARG A 49 15.32 -25.61 -8.63
CA ARG A 49 15.65 -24.70 -7.52
C ARG A 49 14.79 -25.05 -6.31
N HIS A 50 15.14 -26.13 -5.63
CA HIS A 50 14.81 -26.33 -4.22
C HIS A 50 15.58 -25.27 -3.41
N SER A 51 15.19 -24.01 -3.51
CA SER A 51 15.60 -23.04 -2.52
C SER A 51 14.87 -23.42 -1.24
N ASP A 52 15.59 -23.63 -0.17
CA ASP A 52 14.98 -23.78 1.13
C ASP A 52 14.13 -22.54 1.41
N ASN A 53 12.84 -22.74 1.60
CA ASN A 53 11.89 -21.69 1.86
C ASN A 53 11.51 -21.59 3.33
N THR A 54 12.11 -22.40 4.19
CA THR A 54 11.74 -22.52 5.61
C THR A 54 11.90 -21.18 6.33
N ASP A 55 13.03 -20.51 6.16
CA ASP A 55 13.27 -19.19 6.76
C ASP A 55 12.28 -18.15 6.25
N VAL A 56 12.05 -18.11 4.94
CA VAL A 56 11.09 -17.17 4.33
C VAL A 56 9.67 -17.44 4.83
N LEU A 57 9.28 -18.70 4.96
CA LEU A 57 7.97 -19.09 5.48
C LEU A 57 7.79 -18.66 6.94
N LEU A 58 8.80 -18.82 7.78
CA LEU A 58 8.78 -18.34 9.17
C LEU A 58 8.59 -16.83 9.25
N ARG A 59 9.30 -16.07 8.44
CA ARG A 59 9.14 -14.61 8.36
C ARG A 59 7.74 -14.22 7.86
N ILE A 60 7.19 -14.94 6.90
CA ILE A 60 5.80 -14.72 6.43
C ILE A 60 4.81 -14.97 7.57
N HIS A 61 4.97 -16.08 8.32
CA HIS A 61 4.10 -16.37 9.45
C HIS A 61 4.17 -15.30 10.55
N HIS A 62 5.36 -14.77 10.82
CA HIS A 62 5.53 -13.67 11.76
C HIS A 62 4.72 -12.43 11.33
N VAL A 63 4.86 -12.00 10.09
CA VAL A 63 4.12 -10.84 9.54
C VAL A 63 2.61 -11.07 9.58
N ILE A 64 2.13 -12.25 9.17
CA ILE A 64 0.69 -12.57 9.16
C ILE A 64 0.15 -12.70 10.58
N GLY A 65 0.96 -13.17 11.53
CA GLY A 65 0.57 -13.27 12.94
C GLY A 65 0.23 -11.91 13.54
N GLU A 66 0.96 -10.87 13.18
CA GLU A 66 0.73 -9.49 13.63
C GLU A 66 -0.31 -8.75 12.76
N LEU A 67 -0.29 -8.99 11.45
CA LEU A 67 -1.09 -8.29 10.45
C LEU A 67 -1.86 -9.27 9.54
N PRO A 68 -2.86 -9.97 10.08
CA PRO A 68 -3.57 -11.06 9.38
C PRO A 68 -4.35 -10.61 8.14
N THR A 69 -4.60 -9.32 8.00
CA THR A 69 -5.32 -8.74 6.86
C THR A 69 -4.42 -8.41 5.67
N TYR A 70 -3.10 -8.63 5.81
CA TYR A 70 -2.15 -8.31 4.75
C TYR A 70 -2.10 -9.39 3.67
N GLY A 71 -2.36 -9.00 2.42
CA GLY A 71 -2.13 -9.84 1.25
C GLY A 71 -0.64 -9.93 0.88
N TYR A 72 -0.27 -10.89 0.02
CA TYR A 72 1.11 -11.22 -0.31
C TYR A 72 1.99 -10.02 -0.72
N ARG A 73 1.43 -8.99 -1.36
CA ARG A 73 2.20 -7.81 -1.79
C ARG A 73 2.65 -6.96 -0.61
N ARG A 74 1.80 -6.81 0.40
CA ARG A 74 2.16 -6.09 1.63
C ARG A 74 3.11 -6.92 2.49
N VAL A 75 2.89 -8.22 2.60
CA VAL A 75 3.83 -9.14 3.24
C VAL A 75 5.20 -9.06 2.56
N TRP A 76 5.24 -9.14 1.23
CA TRP A 76 6.48 -8.97 0.47
C TRP A 76 7.16 -7.63 0.75
N ALA A 77 6.40 -6.53 0.80
CA ALA A 77 6.96 -5.20 1.03
C ALA A 77 7.66 -5.09 2.40
N LEU A 78 7.07 -5.68 3.45
CA LEU A 78 7.69 -5.72 4.76
C LEU A 78 8.95 -6.60 4.77
N LEU A 79 8.91 -7.77 4.13
CA LEU A 79 10.08 -8.65 4.00
C LEU A 79 11.21 -7.98 3.21
N ARG A 80 10.88 -7.24 2.13
CA ARG A 80 11.84 -6.44 1.37
C ARG A 80 12.51 -5.40 2.26
N ARG A 81 11.71 -4.61 2.98
CA ARG A 81 12.23 -3.56 3.87
C ARG A 81 13.11 -4.14 4.98
N GLN A 82 12.70 -5.23 5.58
CA GLN A 82 13.52 -5.91 6.59
C GLN A 82 14.86 -6.40 6.00
N ALA A 83 14.82 -6.99 4.81
CA ALA A 83 16.04 -7.43 4.12
C ALA A 83 16.98 -6.25 3.81
N GLU A 84 16.44 -5.09 3.38
CA GLU A 84 17.21 -3.87 3.16
C GLU A 84 17.88 -3.36 4.45
N LEU A 85 17.16 -3.38 5.57
CA LEU A 85 17.68 -2.99 6.88
C LEU A 85 18.77 -3.93 7.39
N ASP A 86 18.62 -5.22 7.11
CA ASP A 86 19.56 -6.28 7.52
C ASP A 86 20.74 -6.43 6.54
N GLY A 87 20.80 -5.63 5.47
CA GLY A 87 21.80 -5.75 4.42
C GLY A 87 21.72 -7.06 3.60
N MET A 88 20.57 -7.71 3.59
CA MET A 88 20.32 -8.97 2.92
C MET A 88 19.66 -8.76 1.54
N PRO A 89 19.83 -9.70 0.60
CA PRO A 89 19.17 -9.61 -0.70
C PRO A 89 17.64 -9.60 -0.57
N ALA A 90 16.99 -8.70 -1.28
CA ALA A 90 15.53 -8.61 -1.31
C ALA A 90 14.88 -9.86 -1.93
N ILE A 91 13.82 -10.33 -1.32
CA ILE A 91 13.06 -11.50 -1.79
C ILE A 91 12.12 -11.06 -2.92
N ASN A 92 12.05 -11.86 -3.98
CA ASN A 92 11.16 -11.58 -5.10
C ASN A 92 9.68 -11.79 -4.69
N ALA A 93 8.81 -10.85 -5.06
CA ALA A 93 7.37 -10.91 -4.77
C ALA A 93 6.69 -12.18 -5.32
N LYS A 94 7.12 -12.68 -6.47
CA LYS A 94 6.62 -13.95 -7.05
C LYS A 94 7.00 -15.16 -6.19
N ARG A 95 8.15 -15.12 -5.49
CA ARG A 95 8.55 -16.17 -4.55
C ARG A 95 7.66 -16.15 -3.32
N VAL A 96 7.41 -14.98 -2.74
CA VAL A 96 6.50 -14.81 -1.59
C VAL A 96 5.09 -15.30 -1.94
N TYR A 97 4.54 -14.89 -3.08
CA TYR A 97 3.23 -15.37 -3.55
C TYR A 97 3.16 -16.89 -3.64
N ARG A 98 4.18 -17.53 -4.22
CA ARG A 98 4.22 -18.99 -4.40
C ARG A 98 4.27 -19.71 -3.05
N ILE A 99 5.09 -19.24 -2.11
CA ILE A 99 5.19 -19.81 -0.76
C ILE A 99 3.84 -19.68 -0.04
N MET A 100 3.24 -18.49 -0.05
CA MET A 100 1.94 -18.25 0.58
C MET A 100 0.83 -19.11 -0.04
N ARG A 101 0.84 -19.29 -1.37
CA ARG A 101 -0.11 -20.16 -2.06
C ARG A 101 0.05 -21.63 -1.67
N GLN A 102 1.28 -22.12 -1.59
CA GLN A 102 1.58 -23.52 -1.22
C GLN A 102 1.17 -23.85 0.21
N ASN A 103 1.17 -22.85 1.10
CA ASN A 103 0.83 -23.00 2.51
C ASN A 103 -0.58 -22.49 2.86
N ALA A 104 -1.45 -22.27 1.87
CA ALA A 104 -2.82 -21.78 2.04
C ALA A 104 -2.93 -20.47 2.86
N LEU A 105 -1.96 -19.55 2.71
CA LEU A 105 -1.87 -18.28 3.43
C LEU A 105 -2.39 -17.08 2.60
N LEU A 106 -2.90 -17.32 1.39
CA LEU A 106 -3.46 -16.25 0.57
C LEU A 106 -4.86 -15.89 1.07
N LEU A 107 -5.13 -14.58 1.12
CA LEU A 107 -6.48 -14.09 1.39
C LEU A 107 -7.45 -14.49 0.28
N GLU A 108 -8.71 -14.74 0.64
CA GLU A 108 -9.77 -14.95 -0.34
C GLU A 108 -9.93 -13.74 -1.27
N ARG A 109 -10.06 -14.02 -2.56
CA ARG A 109 -10.35 -12.98 -3.53
C ARG A 109 -11.84 -12.63 -3.47
N LYS A 110 -12.15 -11.42 -3.01
CA LYS A 110 -13.46 -10.84 -3.28
C LYS A 110 -13.59 -10.57 -4.77
N THR A 111 -14.73 -10.92 -5.35
CA THR A 111 -15.04 -10.61 -6.76
C THR A 111 -14.87 -9.11 -6.99
N ALA A 112 -14.03 -8.74 -7.95
CA ALA A 112 -13.86 -7.34 -8.30
C ALA A 112 -15.17 -6.80 -8.90
N VAL A 113 -15.58 -5.62 -8.45
CA VAL A 113 -16.70 -4.90 -9.11
C VAL A 113 -16.28 -4.61 -10.55
N PRO A 114 -17.10 -5.01 -11.55
CA PRO A 114 -16.78 -4.74 -12.95
C PRO A 114 -16.48 -3.25 -13.19
N PRO A 115 -15.54 -2.91 -14.09
CA PRO A 115 -15.21 -1.52 -14.39
C PRO A 115 -16.39 -0.64 -14.78
N SER A 116 -17.39 -1.19 -15.46
CA SER A 116 -18.63 -0.51 -15.88
C SER A 116 -19.53 -0.08 -14.70
N LYS A 117 -19.33 -0.66 -13.50
CA LYS A 117 -20.05 -0.30 -12.27
C LYS A 117 -19.24 0.61 -11.35
N ARG A 118 -18.02 0.99 -11.74
CA ARG A 118 -17.24 1.98 -11.00
C ARG A 118 -17.76 3.35 -11.38
N ALA A 119 -18.27 4.09 -10.39
CA ALA A 119 -18.84 5.41 -10.60
C ALA A 119 -17.82 6.46 -11.10
N HIS A 120 -16.50 6.13 -11.06
CA HIS A 120 -15.45 7.13 -11.20
C HIS A 120 -14.28 6.69 -12.06
N THR A 121 -13.88 7.56 -12.96
CA THR A 121 -12.64 7.50 -13.74
C THR A 121 -11.61 8.56 -13.31
N GLY A 122 -12.01 9.48 -12.41
CA GLY A 122 -11.19 10.59 -11.94
C GLY A 122 -10.08 10.13 -10.96
N LYS A 123 -8.83 10.45 -11.28
CA LYS A 123 -7.70 10.30 -10.37
C LYS A 123 -7.31 11.67 -9.86
N VAL A 124 -7.54 11.95 -8.59
CA VAL A 124 -6.98 13.13 -7.93
C VAL A 124 -5.47 12.87 -7.77
N ALA A 125 -4.69 13.42 -8.67
CA ALA A 125 -3.22 13.32 -8.62
C ALA A 125 -2.67 14.58 -7.96
N VAL A 126 -2.07 14.41 -6.80
CA VAL A 126 -1.22 15.42 -6.15
C VAL A 126 0.22 14.97 -6.37
N LYS A 127 1.06 15.84 -6.91
CA LYS A 127 2.42 15.48 -7.35
C LYS A 127 3.45 15.58 -6.24
N GLU A 128 3.25 16.50 -5.32
CA GLU A 128 4.20 16.84 -4.26
C GLU A 128 3.52 16.82 -2.89
N SER A 129 4.27 16.49 -1.86
CA SER A 129 3.84 16.60 -0.47
C SER A 129 3.50 18.05 -0.12
N ASN A 130 2.57 18.24 0.78
CA ASN A 130 2.12 19.55 1.27
C ASN A 130 1.43 20.45 0.20
N GLN A 131 1.02 19.90 -0.92
CA GLN A 131 0.12 20.61 -1.86
C GLN A 131 -1.33 20.53 -1.42
N ARG A 132 -1.75 19.34 -0.95
CA ARG A 132 -3.12 19.11 -0.49
C ARG A 132 -3.14 18.12 0.66
N TRP A 133 -3.80 18.49 1.72
CA TRP A 133 -4.17 17.62 2.82
C TRP A 133 -5.66 17.35 2.77
N CYS A 134 -6.08 16.19 3.21
CA CYS A 134 -7.49 15.86 3.38
C CYS A 134 -7.79 15.48 4.82
N SER A 135 -8.99 15.76 5.25
CA SER A 135 -9.52 15.43 6.56
C SER A 135 -10.89 14.79 6.43
N ASP A 136 -11.18 13.88 7.32
CA ASP A 136 -12.46 13.22 7.46
C ASP A 136 -12.62 12.74 8.90
N GLY A 137 -13.81 12.28 9.25
CA GLY A 137 -14.10 11.71 10.55
C GLY A 137 -14.64 10.31 10.42
N PHE A 138 -14.30 9.47 11.39
CA PHE A 138 -14.89 8.14 11.50
C PHE A 138 -15.16 7.79 12.96
N GLU A 139 -15.95 6.74 13.16
CA GLU A 139 -16.29 6.25 14.49
C GLU A 139 -16.11 4.75 14.59
N PHE A 140 -15.86 4.28 15.81
CA PHE A 140 -15.85 2.87 16.16
C PHE A 140 -16.28 2.69 17.63
N ARG A 141 -16.58 1.43 18.01
CA ARG A 141 -17.00 1.08 19.37
C ARG A 141 -15.94 0.24 20.05
N CYS A 142 -15.77 0.50 21.34
CA CYS A 142 -14.99 -0.32 22.26
C CYS A 142 -15.83 -1.53 22.74
N ASP A 143 -15.16 -2.51 23.34
CA ASP A 143 -15.80 -3.73 23.84
C ASP A 143 -16.78 -3.45 24.99
N ASN A 144 -16.53 -2.42 25.78
CA ASN A 144 -17.43 -1.93 26.84
C ASN A 144 -18.63 -1.11 26.32
N GLY A 145 -18.76 -0.92 24.99
CA GLY A 145 -19.82 -0.17 24.35
C GLY A 145 -19.56 1.33 24.17
N GLU A 146 -18.46 1.87 24.71
CA GLU A 146 -18.07 3.25 24.46
C GLU A 146 -17.86 3.50 22.98
N LYS A 147 -18.32 4.65 22.52
CA LYS A 147 -18.17 5.08 21.14
C LYS A 147 -17.10 6.16 21.05
N LEU A 148 -16.07 5.90 20.26
CA LEU A 148 -15.04 6.86 19.93
C LEU A 148 -15.23 7.42 18.53
N ARG A 149 -14.99 8.71 18.41
CA ARG A 149 -14.92 9.43 17.15
C ARG A 149 -13.53 9.96 16.91
N VAL A 150 -13.05 9.81 15.70
CA VAL A 150 -11.69 10.17 15.30
C VAL A 150 -11.77 11.10 14.10
N THR A 151 -11.10 12.24 14.16
CA THR A 151 -10.83 13.10 13.01
C THR A 151 -9.33 13.16 12.79
N PHE A 152 -8.88 13.31 11.55
CA PHE A 152 -7.49 13.23 11.17
C PHE A 152 -7.14 14.16 10.01
N ALA A 153 -5.87 14.46 9.85
CA ALA A 153 -5.28 15.11 8.70
C ALA A 153 -4.33 14.15 7.98
N LEU A 154 -4.46 14.03 6.67
CA LEU A 154 -3.67 13.15 5.82
C LEU A 154 -3.11 13.92 4.62
N ASP A 155 -1.84 13.75 4.28
CA ASP A 155 -1.27 14.28 3.05
C ASP A 155 -1.74 13.43 1.84
N CYS A 156 -2.24 14.10 0.81
CA CYS A 156 -2.79 13.43 -0.37
C CYS A 156 -1.72 12.86 -1.31
N CYS A 157 -0.46 13.26 -1.19
CA CYS A 157 0.65 12.74 -1.97
C CYS A 157 1.32 11.56 -1.27
N ASP A 158 1.95 11.81 -0.13
CA ASP A 158 2.76 10.82 0.60
C ASP A 158 1.96 9.93 1.56
N ARG A 159 0.67 10.22 1.77
CA ARG A 159 -0.26 9.42 2.60
C ARG A 159 0.08 9.40 4.09
N GLU A 160 0.96 10.26 4.58
CA GLU A 160 1.22 10.36 6.02
C GLU A 160 0.00 10.90 6.75
N ALA A 161 -0.40 10.22 7.83
CA ALA A 161 -1.35 10.74 8.80
C ALA A 161 -0.61 11.75 9.69
N LEU A 162 -0.89 13.03 9.47
CA LEU A 162 -0.12 14.13 10.05
C LEU A 162 -0.47 14.34 11.52
N HIS A 163 -1.75 14.38 11.81
CA HIS A 163 -2.29 14.51 13.15
C HIS A 163 -3.71 13.93 13.23
N TRP A 164 -4.17 13.61 14.43
CA TRP A 164 -5.51 13.11 14.70
C TRP A 164 -5.98 13.50 16.10
N ALA A 165 -7.28 13.54 16.28
CA ALA A 165 -7.91 13.73 17.56
C ALA A 165 -8.99 12.68 17.82
N VAL A 166 -9.13 12.25 19.06
CA VAL A 166 -10.10 11.24 19.49
C VAL A 166 -11.03 11.88 20.52
N THR A 167 -12.33 11.72 20.32
CA THR A 167 -13.35 12.25 21.24
C THR A 167 -14.46 11.23 21.47
N THR A 168 -15.10 11.28 22.64
CA THR A 168 -16.33 10.55 22.95
C THR A 168 -17.58 11.31 22.55
N GLY A 169 -17.46 12.64 22.39
CA GLY A 169 -18.52 13.55 21.94
C GLY A 169 -18.67 13.65 20.43
N GLY A 170 -19.39 14.66 19.96
CA GLY A 170 -19.42 15.06 18.55
C GLY A 170 -18.12 15.74 18.14
N PHE A 171 -17.87 15.86 16.84
CA PHE A 171 -16.84 16.76 16.37
C PHE A 171 -17.31 18.19 16.49
N ASP A 172 -16.55 19.01 17.17
CA ASP A 172 -16.71 20.46 17.25
C ASP A 172 -15.62 21.18 16.45
N SER A 173 -15.74 22.48 16.37
CA SER A 173 -14.77 23.31 15.65
C SER A 173 -13.39 23.28 16.29
N GLU A 174 -13.32 23.22 17.62
CA GLU A 174 -12.08 23.18 18.38
C GLU A 174 -11.27 21.91 18.07
N THR A 175 -11.92 20.75 18.11
CA THR A 175 -11.29 19.46 17.75
C THR A 175 -10.68 19.49 16.35
N VAL A 176 -11.38 20.09 15.38
CA VAL A 176 -10.87 20.22 14.00
C VAL A 176 -9.70 21.19 13.94
N GLN A 177 -9.77 22.30 14.65
CA GLN A 177 -8.68 23.29 14.75
C GLN A 177 -7.43 22.70 15.37
N ASP A 178 -7.56 21.87 16.41
CA ASP A 178 -6.44 21.15 17.03
C ASP A 178 -5.76 20.20 16.02
N VAL A 179 -6.54 19.51 15.20
CA VAL A 179 -5.98 18.65 14.14
C VAL A 179 -5.26 19.46 13.07
N MET A 180 -5.78 20.62 12.69
CA MET A 180 -5.11 21.52 11.73
C MET A 180 -3.77 22.02 12.30
N LEU A 181 -3.77 22.50 13.55
CA LEU A 181 -2.57 22.99 14.22
C LEU A 181 -1.51 21.90 14.33
N GLY A 182 -1.88 20.74 14.88
CA GLY A 182 -0.95 19.61 15.01
C GLY A 182 -0.40 19.10 13.67
N ALA A 183 -1.19 19.18 12.59
CA ALA A 183 -0.70 18.82 11.25
C ALA A 183 0.34 19.84 10.72
N VAL A 184 0.11 21.13 10.94
CA VAL A 184 1.07 22.20 10.55
C VAL A 184 2.35 22.07 11.37
N GLU A 185 2.24 21.92 12.70
CA GLU A 185 3.40 21.70 13.57
C GLU A 185 4.22 20.45 13.16
N ARG A 186 3.53 19.38 12.79
CA ARG A 186 4.17 18.14 12.33
C ARG A 186 5.04 18.35 11.10
N ARG A 187 4.59 19.16 10.14
CA ARG A 187 5.26 19.38 8.85
C ARG A 187 6.21 20.54 8.81
N PHE A 188 5.90 21.59 9.53
CA PHE A 188 6.62 22.87 9.44
C PHE A 188 7.21 23.32 10.79
N GLY A 189 6.98 22.56 11.87
CA GLY A 189 7.46 22.94 13.20
C GLY A 189 6.78 24.23 13.67
N ASN A 190 7.58 25.20 14.07
CA ASN A 190 7.09 26.51 14.53
C ASN A 190 6.85 27.52 13.40
N GLU A 191 7.02 27.09 12.13
CA GLU A 191 6.85 27.95 10.97
C GLU A 191 5.51 27.68 10.28
N LEU A 192 5.03 28.64 9.51
CA LEU A 192 3.89 28.47 8.64
C LEU A 192 4.36 27.98 7.27
N PRO A 193 3.48 27.26 6.52
CA PRO A 193 3.82 26.84 5.15
C PRO A 193 4.17 28.06 4.27
N ALA A 194 5.24 27.97 3.51
CA ALA A 194 5.69 29.02 2.58
C ALA A 194 4.68 29.26 1.44
N SER A 195 3.90 28.23 1.08
CA SER A 195 2.82 28.29 0.12
C SER A 195 1.56 27.71 0.73
N PRO A 196 0.37 28.23 0.42
CA PRO A 196 -0.88 27.70 0.97
C PRO A 196 -1.07 26.23 0.65
N VAL A 197 -1.41 25.43 1.68
CA VAL A 197 -1.75 24.02 1.53
C VAL A 197 -3.27 23.90 1.41
N GLU A 198 -3.76 23.23 0.38
CA GLU A 198 -5.20 22.97 0.24
C GLU A 198 -5.67 22.03 1.36
N TRP A 199 -6.69 22.45 2.09
CA TRP A 199 -7.35 21.67 3.14
C TRP A 199 -8.69 21.15 2.63
N LEU A 200 -8.71 19.90 2.19
CA LEU A 200 -9.87 19.26 1.57
C LEU A 200 -10.70 18.51 2.61
N THR A 201 -11.98 18.88 2.74
CA THR A 201 -12.91 18.23 3.65
C THR A 201 -14.23 17.91 2.97
N ASP A 202 -15.04 17.08 3.62
CA ASP A 202 -16.44 16.95 3.27
C ASP A 202 -17.25 18.20 3.68
N ASN A 203 -18.57 18.13 3.51
CA ASN A 203 -19.48 19.23 3.85
C ASN A 203 -19.98 19.21 5.29
N GLY A 204 -19.28 18.55 6.22
CA GLY A 204 -19.61 18.51 7.65
C GLY A 204 -19.66 19.89 8.28
N SER A 205 -20.59 20.11 9.22
CA SER A 205 -20.83 21.42 9.85
C SER A 205 -19.59 21.97 10.58
N CYS A 206 -18.83 21.12 11.28
CA CYS A 206 -17.61 21.51 11.99
C CYS A 206 -16.50 22.02 11.07
N TYR A 207 -16.42 21.51 9.83
CA TYR A 207 -15.46 21.96 8.83
C TYR A 207 -15.92 23.25 8.12
N ARG A 208 -17.22 23.51 8.07
CA ARG A 208 -17.81 24.67 7.38
C ARG A 208 -17.96 25.88 8.27
N ALA A 209 -17.79 25.75 9.59
CA ALA A 209 -17.87 26.85 10.51
C ALA A 209 -16.90 28.00 10.13
N ASN A 210 -17.37 29.24 10.18
CA ASN A 210 -16.55 30.39 9.77
C ASN A 210 -15.25 30.51 10.59
N GLU A 211 -15.31 30.25 11.89
CA GLU A 211 -14.14 30.21 12.78
C GLU A 211 -13.12 29.17 12.33
N THR A 212 -13.56 27.96 12.00
CA THR A 212 -12.68 26.90 11.52
C THR A 212 -12.00 27.30 10.21
N ARG A 213 -12.73 27.92 9.30
CA ARG A 213 -12.18 28.39 8.01
C ARG A 213 -11.20 29.55 8.17
N GLN A 214 -11.48 30.47 9.07
CA GLN A 214 -10.55 31.56 9.41
C GLN A 214 -9.29 31.04 10.07
N PHE A 215 -9.42 30.13 11.03
CA PHE A 215 -8.29 29.49 11.70
C PHE A 215 -7.41 28.72 10.69
N ALA A 216 -8.00 27.97 9.77
CA ALA A 216 -7.26 27.31 8.71
C ALA A 216 -6.40 28.31 7.92
N ARG A 217 -6.95 29.43 7.48
CA ARG A 217 -6.20 30.46 6.74
C ARG A 217 -5.08 31.09 7.55
N MET A 218 -5.29 31.29 8.86
CA MET A 218 -4.23 31.77 9.76
C MET A 218 -3.06 30.80 9.83
N LEU A 219 -3.31 29.51 9.68
CA LEU A 219 -2.29 28.45 9.63
C LEU A 219 -1.69 28.23 8.24
N GLY A 220 -2.04 29.02 7.24
CA GLY A 220 -1.60 28.83 5.86
C GLY A 220 -2.30 27.70 5.12
N LEU A 221 -3.46 27.26 5.61
CA LEU A 221 -4.30 26.24 4.98
C LEU A 221 -5.43 26.94 4.19
N GLU A 222 -5.65 26.52 2.94
CA GLU A 222 -6.75 27.01 2.11
C GLU A 222 -7.91 25.99 2.10
N PRO A 223 -9.02 26.30 2.79
CA PRO A 223 -10.15 25.37 2.87
C PRO A 223 -10.79 25.13 1.51
N LYS A 224 -10.91 23.85 1.14
CA LYS A 224 -11.60 23.36 -0.04
C LYS A 224 -12.66 22.35 0.39
N ASN A 225 -13.87 22.52 -0.07
CA ASN A 225 -14.92 21.54 0.17
C ASN A 225 -15.08 20.65 -1.05
N THR A 226 -15.42 19.39 -0.80
CA THR A 226 -15.80 18.47 -1.87
C THR A 226 -17.07 18.99 -2.56
N ALA A 227 -17.11 18.93 -3.88
CA ALA A 227 -18.31 19.32 -4.62
C ALA A 227 -19.50 18.44 -4.20
N VAL A 228 -20.67 19.06 -4.04
CA VAL A 228 -21.91 18.32 -3.77
C VAL A 228 -22.13 17.31 -4.90
N ARG A 229 -22.25 16.03 -4.58
CA ARG A 229 -22.38 14.90 -5.51
C ARG A 229 -21.08 14.44 -6.21
N SER A 230 -19.91 14.84 -5.73
CA SER A 230 -18.64 14.27 -6.19
C SER A 230 -17.92 13.57 -5.02
N PRO A 231 -18.33 12.35 -4.66
CA PRO A 231 -17.70 11.58 -3.59
C PRO A 231 -16.23 11.25 -3.89
N GLU A 232 -15.78 11.45 -5.12
CA GLU A 232 -14.41 11.20 -5.59
C GLU A 232 -13.38 12.12 -4.96
N SER A 233 -13.78 13.33 -4.62
CA SER A 233 -12.86 14.35 -4.16
C SER A 233 -12.24 14.00 -2.79
N ASN A 234 -12.88 13.16 -1.95
CA ASN A 234 -12.32 12.69 -0.67
C ASN A 234 -11.96 11.19 -0.65
N GLY A 235 -11.85 10.56 -1.81
CA GLY A 235 -11.56 9.12 -1.93
C GLY A 235 -10.26 8.67 -1.26
N ILE A 236 -9.30 9.58 -1.06
CA ILE A 236 -8.05 9.32 -0.33
C ILE A 236 -8.34 9.17 1.17
N ALA A 237 -9.11 10.08 1.76
CA ALA A 237 -9.51 10.00 3.17
C ALA A 237 -10.38 8.76 3.42
N GLU A 238 -11.36 8.48 2.55
CA GLU A 238 -12.17 7.26 2.66
C GLU A 238 -11.34 5.98 2.57
N SER A 239 -10.37 5.93 1.68
CA SER A 239 -9.45 4.80 1.56
C SER A 239 -8.60 4.61 2.81
N PHE A 240 -8.14 5.71 3.41
CA PHE A 240 -7.41 5.70 4.68
C PHE A 240 -8.30 5.15 5.81
N VAL A 241 -9.53 5.65 5.97
CA VAL A 241 -10.49 5.14 6.96
C VAL A 241 -10.72 3.65 6.82
N LYS A 242 -10.94 3.16 5.58
CA LYS A 242 -11.08 1.73 5.31
C LYS A 242 -9.85 0.93 5.73
N THR A 243 -8.66 1.46 5.50
CA THR A 243 -7.39 0.83 5.88
C THR A 243 -7.22 0.77 7.39
N ILE A 244 -7.41 1.89 8.09
CA ILE A 244 -7.27 1.95 9.55
C ILE A 244 -8.29 1.02 10.23
N LYS A 245 -9.54 1.03 9.79
CA LYS A 245 -10.58 0.13 10.36
C LYS A 245 -10.27 -1.34 10.13
N ARG A 246 -9.88 -1.71 8.90
CA ARG A 246 -9.63 -3.12 8.53
C ARG A 246 -8.32 -3.66 9.11
N ASP A 247 -7.24 -2.90 8.99
CA ASP A 247 -5.89 -3.43 9.23
C ASP A 247 -5.40 -3.15 10.66
N TYR A 248 -6.04 -2.24 11.40
CA TYR A 248 -5.64 -1.85 12.74
C TYR A 248 -6.77 -1.97 13.76
N ILE A 249 -7.86 -1.24 13.63
CA ILE A 249 -8.93 -1.22 14.65
C ILE A 249 -9.56 -2.60 14.82
N SER A 250 -9.75 -3.36 13.74
CA SER A 250 -10.35 -4.70 13.80
C SER A 250 -9.55 -5.72 14.62
N ILE A 251 -8.25 -5.50 14.78
CA ILE A 251 -7.32 -6.43 15.45
C ILE A 251 -6.76 -5.91 16.76
N MET A 252 -6.80 -4.58 16.99
CA MET A 252 -6.26 -3.99 18.22
C MET A 252 -7.17 -4.26 19.42
N PRO A 253 -6.62 -4.44 20.65
CA PRO A 253 -7.40 -4.44 21.88
C PRO A 253 -8.10 -3.10 22.10
N LYS A 254 -9.37 -3.11 22.41
CA LYS A 254 -10.19 -1.93 22.68
C LYS A 254 -11.20 -2.16 23.82
N PRO A 255 -10.72 -2.53 25.02
CA PRO A 255 -11.62 -2.84 26.15
C PRO A 255 -12.40 -1.61 26.60
N ASP A 256 -11.81 -0.43 26.56
CA ASP A 256 -12.36 0.86 26.94
C ASP A 256 -11.83 1.99 26.05
N GLY A 257 -12.41 3.20 26.19
CA GLY A 257 -12.05 4.34 25.36
C GLY A 257 -10.62 4.82 25.55
N LEU A 258 -10.11 4.81 26.78
CA LEU A 258 -8.74 5.27 27.07
C LEU A 258 -7.69 4.34 26.46
N THR A 259 -7.84 3.04 26.66
CA THR A 259 -6.95 2.03 26.08
C THR A 259 -7.04 2.02 24.54
N ALA A 260 -8.25 2.13 23.99
CA ALA A 260 -8.47 2.20 22.56
C ALA A 260 -7.82 3.44 21.93
N ALA A 261 -7.90 4.61 22.57
CA ALA A 261 -7.23 5.83 22.09
C ALA A 261 -5.71 5.67 22.06
N LYS A 262 -5.12 5.07 23.09
CA LYS A 262 -3.69 4.78 23.15
C LYS A 262 -3.27 3.81 22.04
N ASN A 263 -3.98 2.69 21.89
CA ASN A 263 -3.68 1.71 20.87
C ASN A 263 -3.89 2.28 19.44
N LEU A 264 -4.84 3.19 19.27
CA LEU A 264 -5.05 3.90 18.01
C LEU A 264 -3.86 4.79 17.67
N ALA A 265 -3.27 5.49 18.65
CA ALA A 265 -2.07 6.29 18.43
C ALA A 265 -0.89 5.43 17.96
N GLU A 266 -0.68 4.26 18.57
CA GLU A 266 0.32 3.28 18.12
C GLU A 266 0.00 2.77 16.69
N ALA A 267 -1.28 2.56 16.38
CA ALA A 267 -1.72 2.15 15.04
C ALA A 267 -1.41 3.21 13.98
N PHE A 268 -1.65 4.50 14.26
CA PHE A 268 -1.30 5.60 13.36
C PHE A 268 0.21 5.70 13.14
N GLU A 269 1.01 5.55 14.20
CA GLU A 269 2.47 5.53 14.11
C GLU A 269 2.97 4.34 13.28
N HIS A 270 2.42 3.14 13.51
CA HIS A 270 2.75 1.97 12.70
C HIS A 270 2.32 2.15 11.23
N TYR A 271 1.15 2.73 10.99
CA TYR A 271 0.68 3.06 9.65
C TYR A 271 1.69 3.99 8.94
N ASN A 272 2.08 5.08 9.57
CA ASN A 272 3.02 6.02 8.99
C ASN A 272 4.38 5.39 8.70
N GLU A 273 4.89 4.59 9.63
CA GLU A 273 6.24 4.03 9.52
C GLU A 273 6.30 2.76 8.68
N TRP A 274 5.27 1.90 8.74
CA TRP A 274 5.37 0.53 8.22
C TRP A 274 4.33 0.14 7.18
N HIS A 275 3.19 0.82 7.10
CA HIS A 275 2.10 0.36 6.23
C HIS A 275 2.43 0.53 4.73
N PRO A 276 2.56 -0.55 3.95
CA PRO A 276 2.90 -0.46 2.54
C PRO A 276 1.72 0.03 1.69
N HIS A 277 1.93 1.12 0.97
CA HIS A 277 0.95 1.67 0.03
C HIS A 277 1.25 1.32 -1.41
N SER A 278 0.27 0.78 -2.14
CA SER A 278 0.41 0.50 -3.57
C SER A 278 0.67 1.77 -4.40
N ALA A 279 0.07 2.89 -4.00
CA ALA A 279 0.28 4.19 -4.65
C ALA A 279 1.71 4.73 -4.47
N LEU A 280 2.44 4.28 -3.44
CA LEU A 280 3.82 4.65 -3.13
C LEU A 280 4.83 3.54 -3.52
N GLY A 281 4.47 2.66 -4.45
CA GLY A 281 5.31 1.53 -4.83
C GLY A 281 5.52 0.52 -3.69
N TYR A 282 4.52 0.34 -2.84
CA TYR A 282 4.57 -0.50 -1.64
C TYR A 282 5.58 -0.05 -0.58
N ARG A 283 5.84 1.26 -0.53
CA ARG A 283 6.54 1.91 0.59
C ARG A 283 5.54 2.44 1.60
N SER A 284 5.98 2.57 2.85
CA SER A 284 5.21 3.32 3.85
C SER A 284 5.31 4.83 3.60
N PRO A 285 4.42 5.65 4.16
CA PRO A 285 4.49 7.10 4.04
C PRO A 285 5.87 7.66 4.39
N ARG A 286 6.43 7.30 5.54
CA ARG A 286 7.74 7.80 5.99
C ARG A 286 8.91 7.22 5.20
N GLU A 287 8.82 5.96 4.74
CA GLU A 287 9.82 5.37 3.84
C GLU A 287 9.85 6.15 2.51
N TYR A 288 8.69 6.50 1.98
CA TYR A 288 8.57 7.31 0.76
C TYR A 288 9.19 8.70 0.95
N LEU A 289 8.87 9.40 2.05
CA LEU A 289 9.43 10.74 2.34
C LEU A 289 10.96 10.71 2.47
N ARG A 290 11.52 9.71 3.17
CA ARG A 290 12.98 9.53 3.29
C ARG A 290 13.64 9.33 1.92
N GLN A 291 13.01 8.56 1.05
CA GLN A 291 13.53 8.36 -0.31
C GLN A 291 13.47 9.64 -1.15
N GLN A 292 12.39 10.42 -1.06
CA GLN A 292 12.30 11.69 -1.78
C GLN A 292 13.38 12.69 -1.31
N ALA A 293 13.59 12.78 0.00
CA ALA A 293 14.65 13.60 0.56
C ALA A 293 16.05 13.17 0.07
N SER A 294 16.32 11.87 0.00
CA SER A 294 17.59 11.33 -0.50
C SER A 294 17.79 11.62 -1.99
N ASN A 295 16.74 11.53 -2.80
CA ASN A 295 16.79 11.83 -4.23
C ASN A 295 17.06 13.33 -4.45
N GLY A 296 16.39 14.22 -3.71
CA GLY A 296 16.62 15.68 -3.78
C GLY A 296 18.04 16.08 -3.40
N LEU A 297 18.65 15.41 -2.42
CA LEU A 297 20.05 15.62 -2.07
C LEU A 297 21.03 15.14 -3.16
N SER A 298 20.67 14.07 -3.88
CA SER A 298 21.46 13.54 -4.99
C SER A 298 21.45 14.50 -6.19
N ASP A 299 20.29 15.08 -6.51
CA ASP A 299 20.16 16.04 -7.62
C ASP A 299 20.93 17.34 -7.36
N ASN A 300 20.95 17.81 -6.11
CA ASN A 300 21.72 19.01 -5.75
C ASN A 300 23.25 18.80 -5.83
N ARG A 301 23.75 17.56 -5.63
CA ARG A 301 25.19 17.27 -5.81
C ARG A 301 25.63 17.22 -7.26
N CYS A 302 24.72 17.02 -8.20
CA CYS A 302 25.03 17.05 -9.64
C CYS A 302 25.11 18.48 -10.22
N LEU A 303 24.67 19.48 -9.47
CA LEU A 303 24.72 20.90 -9.90
C LEU A 303 25.96 21.67 -9.40
N GLU A 304 26.80 21.04 -8.58
CA GLU A 304 28.03 21.62 -8.02
C GLU A 304 29.33 21.12 -8.72
N ILE A 305 29.25 20.59 -9.94
CA ILE A 305 30.38 20.25 -10.80
C ILE A 305 30.27 21.11 -12.12
#